data_cdb6fb6527d7ba3ce1d9dd926d804c74
#
_entry.id   cdb6fb6527d7ba3ce1d9dd926d804c74
#
_cell.length_a   1.000
_cell.length_b   1.000
_cell.length_c   1.000
_cell.angle_alpha   90.00
_cell.angle_beta   90.00
_cell.angle_gamma   90.00
#
_symmetry.space_group_name_H-M   'P 1'
#
loop_
_entity.id
_entity.type
_entity.pdbx_description
1 polymer ?
#
loop_
_entity_poly.entity_id
_entity_poly.type
_entity_poly.pdbx_seq_one_letter_code
_entity_poly.pdbx_strand_id
1 'polypeptide(L)'
;QQPRAAATARPAATRPDPRDPILWPQREALKSALQYPALAGPVFDTLTVESFTHPGYAAVRAAIEAAGGTSSGVTGGEWIDAVRQRAGSDLTAGLISELGVEAVQVDDEKLPRYIAGVLARLQEVWMGRQIAEVKSKLQRMSPIEQGDEYHALFGDLVAMEAYRRSLLEQASGDDLTM
;
A
#
# COMPACT_ATOMS: atom_id res chain seq x y z
N GLN A 1 2.98 33.33 -32.41
CA GLN A 1 3.55 33.02 -31.07
C GLN A 1 2.51 32.26 -30.30
N GLN A 2 2.67 30.92 -30.24
CA GLN A 2 1.80 30.06 -29.44
C GLN A 2 2.27 30.09 -27.98
N PRO A 3 1.37 30.21 -26.99
CA PRO A 3 1.73 30.09 -25.58
C PRO A 3 2.09 28.63 -25.27
N ARG A 4 3.33 28.44 -24.85
CA ARG A 4 3.86 27.19 -24.34
C ARG A 4 3.07 26.84 -23.09
N ALA A 5 2.25 25.75 -23.15
CA ALA A 5 1.57 25.23 -22.00
C ALA A 5 2.62 24.93 -20.91
N ALA A 6 2.47 25.61 -19.79
CA ALA A 6 3.26 25.32 -18.59
C ALA A 6 2.97 23.88 -18.15
N ALA A 7 3.93 23.01 -18.35
CA ALA A 7 3.91 21.70 -17.76
C ALA A 7 3.83 21.91 -16.23
N THR A 8 2.73 21.53 -15.62
CA THR A 8 2.60 21.47 -14.16
C THR A 8 3.68 20.53 -13.65
N ALA A 9 4.74 21.10 -13.09
CA ALA A 9 5.81 20.37 -12.46
C ALA A 9 5.17 19.49 -11.38
N ARG A 10 5.26 18.16 -11.54
CA ARG A 10 4.97 17.24 -10.45
C ARG A 10 5.83 17.67 -9.26
N PRO A 11 5.24 17.78 -8.05
CA PRO A 11 6.03 18.10 -6.87
C PRO A 11 7.20 17.11 -6.82
N ALA A 12 8.42 17.64 -6.65
CA ALA A 12 9.60 16.82 -6.52
C ALA A 12 9.34 15.81 -5.41
N ALA A 13 9.55 14.51 -5.69
CA ALA A 13 9.32 13.45 -4.72
C ALA A 13 10.24 13.74 -3.52
N THR A 14 9.66 14.17 -2.41
CA THR A 14 10.38 14.35 -1.14
C THR A 14 10.60 13.01 -0.51
N ARG A 15 11.70 12.86 0.26
CA ARG A 15 11.96 11.65 1.03
C ARG A 15 10.91 11.53 2.13
N PRO A 16 10.26 10.35 2.31
CA PRO A 16 9.31 10.15 3.41
C PRO A 16 10.04 10.22 4.76
N ASP A 17 9.40 10.83 5.76
CA ASP A 17 9.91 10.81 7.13
C ASP A 17 9.70 9.39 7.73
N PRO A 18 10.78 8.68 8.11
CA PRO A 18 10.68 7.35 8.69
C PRO A 18 9.98 7.31 10.05
N ARG A 19 9.81 8.47 10.70
CA ARG A 19 9.17 8.60 12.02
C ARG A 19 7.70 8.97 11.94
N ASP A 20 7.17 9.22 10.74
CA ASP A 20 5.75 9.56 10.57
C ASP A 20 4.89 8.32 10.86
N PRO A 21 4.08 8.33 11.94
CA PRO A 21 3.25 7.18 12.31
C PRO A 21 2.16 6.88 11.29
N ILE A 22 1.75 7.88 10.47
CA ILE A 22 0.75 7.70 9.41
C ILE A 22 1.36 6.88 8.27
N LEU A 23 2.64 7.05 8.00
CA LEU A 23 3.36 6.36 6.94
C LEU A 23 3.95 5.02 7.38
N TRP A 24 3.94 4.73 8.69
CA TRP A 24 4.53 3.52 9.24
C TRP A 24 4.01 2.22 8.58
N PRO A 25 2.69 2.00 8.38
CA PRO A 25 2.21 0.77 7.73
C PRO A 25 2.71 0.62 6.29
N GLN A 26 2.84 1.74 5.56
CA GLN A 26 3.37 1.73 4.20
C GLN A 26 4.86 1.35 4.18
N ARG A 27 5.64 1.92 5.12
CA ARG A 27 7.07 1.61 5.26
C ARG A 27 7.31 0.15 5.58
N GLU A 28 6.62 -0.39 6.57
CA GLU A 28 6.79 -1.78 7.00
C GLU A 28 6.29 -2.78 5.95
N ALA A 29 5.22 -2.47 5.22
CA ALA A 29 4.76 -3.28 4.10
C ALA A 29 5.82 -3.37 2.97
N LEU A 30 6.46 -2.26 2.62
CA LEU A 30 7.53 -2.23 1.63
C LEU A 30 8.78 -2.97 2.10
N LYS A 31 9.18 -2.82 3.37
CA LYS A 31 10.28 -3.59 3.98
C LYS A 31 9.99 -5.09 3.88
N SER A 32 8.76 -5.49 4.24
CA SER A 32 8.34 -6.88 4.17
C SER A 32 8.39 -7.44 2.74
N ALA A 33 7.93 -6.65 1.77
CA ALA A 33 7.95 -7.05 0.36
C ALA A 33 9.37 -7.16 -0.22
N LEU A 34 10.30 -6.32 0.23
CA LEU A 34 11.69 -6.33 -0.22
C LEU A 34 12.53 -7.41 0.45
N GLN A 35 12.35 -7.61 1.76
CA GLN A 35 13.19 -8.54 2.53
C GLN A 35 12.61 -9.95 2.59
N TYR A 36 11.27 -10.08 2.60
CA TYR A 36 10.56 -11.35 2.77
C TYR A 36 9.46 -11.51 1.71
N PRO A 37 9.79 -11.46 0.39
CA PRO A 37 8.78 -11.48 -0.66
C PRO A 37 7.88 -12.72 -0.60
N ALA A 38 8.39 -13.88 -0.23
CA ALA A 38 7.61 -15.10 -0.09
C ALA A 38 6.56 -15.04 1.02
N LEU A 39 6.81 -14.28 2.10
CA LEU A 39 5.85 -14.09 3.20
C LEU A 39 4.86 -12.97 2.91
N ALA A 40 5.30 -11.91 2.23
CA ALA A 40 4.46 -10.77 1.88
C ALA A 40 3.47 -11.08 0.73
N GLY A 41 3.91 -11.83 -0.27
CA GLY A 41 3.05 -12.26 -1.36
C GLY A 41 2.14 -13.45 -0.98
N PRO A 42 1.00 -13.63 -1.64
CA PRO A 42 0.42 -12.82 -2.71
C PRO A 42 -0.35 -11.57 -2.21
N VAL A 43 -0.51 -11.38 -0.89
CA VAL A 43 -1.32 -10.28 -0.32
C VAL A 43 -0.76 -8.92 -0.73
N PHE A 44 0.56 -8.73 -0.64
CA PHE A 44 1.21 -7.48 -1.04
C PHE A 44 0.94 -7.14 -2.51
N ASP A 45 0.96 -8.12 -3.40
CA ASP A 45 0.77 -7.90 -4.83
C ASP A 45 -0.66 -7.43 -5.17
N THR A 46 -1.64 -7.65 -4.29
CA THR A 46 -3.01 -7.11 -4.43
C THR A 46 -3.14 -5.64 -4.05
N LEU A 47 -2.16 -5.09 -3.32
CA LEU A 47 -2.15 -3.68 -2.95
C LEU A 47 -1.80 -2.84 -4.17
N THR A 48 -2.66 -1.90 -4.52
CA THR A 48 -2.41 -0.96 -5.62
C THR A 48 -1.46 0.16 -5.21
N VAL A 49 -0.90 0.86 -6.19
CA VAL A 49 -0.01 2.02 -5.94
C VAL A 49 -0.73 3.10 -5.10
N GLU A 50 -2.03 3.28 -5.29
CA GLU A 50 -2.88 4.23 -4.58
C GLU A 50 -3.05 3.90 -3.08
N SER A 51 -2.73 2.68 -2.67
CA SER A 51 -2.67 2.30 -1.25
C SER A 51 -1.55 3.05 -0.52
N PHE A 52 -0.54 3.52 -1.26
CA PHE A 52 0.61 4.25 -0.74
C PHE A 52 0.42 5.75 -0.97
N THR A 53 0.15 6.50 0.11
CA THR A 53 -0.18 7.93 0.04
C THR A 53 1.04 8.82 -0.18
N HIS A 54 2.23 8.37 0.25
CA HIS A 54 3.46 9.12 0.05
C HIS A 54 4.05 8.80 -1.34
N PRO A 55 4.36 9.82 -2.19
CA PRO A 55 4.85 9.60 -3.55
C PRO A 55 6.11 8.73 -3.62
N GLY A 56 7.03 8.87 -2.66
CA GLY A 56 8.24 8.04 -2.58
C GLY A 56 7.92 6.57 -2.34
N TYR A 57 6.97 6.25 -1.46
CA TYR A 57 6.56 4.87 -1.22
C TYR A 57 5.74 4.30 -2.38
N ALA A 58 4.87 5.11 -2.98
CA ALA A 58 4.17 4.74 -4.21
C ALA A 58 5.13 4.39 -5.36
N ALA A 59 6.22 5.14 -5.50
CA ALA A 59 7.26 4.86 -6.49
C ALA A 59 8.01 3.53 -6.20
N VAL A 60 8.28 3.20 -4.94
CA VAL A 60 8.86 1.90 -4.56
C VAL A 60 7.87 0.77 -4.87
N ARG A 61 6.58 0.94 -4.56
CA ARG A 61 5.55 -0.06 -4.90
C ARG A 61 5.48 -0.31 -6.42
N ALA A 62 5.52 0.76 -7.23
CA ALA A 62 5.53 0.66 -8.68
C ALA A 62 6.79 -0.07 -9.21
N ALA A 63 7.95 0.16 -8.59
CA ALA A 63 9.18 -0.55 -8.95
C ALA A 63 9.11 -2.05 -8.62
N ILE A 64 8.51 -2.43 -7.49
CA ILE A 64 8.25 -3.83 -7.11
C ILE A 64 7.35 -4.51 -8.15
N GLU A 65 6.26 -3.86 -8.56
CA GLU A 65 5.37 -4.38 -9.60
C GLU A 65 6.08 -4.54 -10.94
N ALA A 66 6.86 -3.54 -11.36
CA ALA A 66 7.63 -3.58 -12.60
C ALA A 66 8.74 -4.65 -12.60
N ALA A 67 9.19 -5.10 -11.43
CA ALA A 67 10.13 -6.20 -11.26
C ALA A 67 9.46 -7.59 -11.27
N GLY A 68 8.12 -7.66 -11.37
CA GLY A 68 7.33 -8.89 -11.43
C GLY A 68 6.56 -9.22 -10.15
N GLY A 69 6.58 -8.33 -9.15
CA GLY A 69 5.89 -8.53 -7.87
C GLY A 69 6.63 -9.47 -6.91
N THR A 70 6.11 -9.57 -5.70
CA THR A 70 6.68 -10.45 -4.65
C THR A 70 6.54 -11.93 -4.98
N SER A 71 5.62 -12.27 -5.89
CA SER A 71 5.37 -13.64 -6.37
C SER A 71 6.29 -14.08 -7.51
N SER A 72 7.27 -13.26 -7.89
CA SER A 72 8.22 -13.56 -8.98
C SER A 72 9.13 -14.78 -8.73
N GLY A 73 9.24 -15.22 -7.47
CA GLY A 73 10.13 -16.32 -7.06
C GLY A 73 11.59 -15.91 -6.86
N VAL A 74 11.96 -14.66 -7.15
CA VAL A 74 13.29 -14.10 -6.88
C VAL A 74 13.34 -13.60 -5.43
N THR A 75 14.44 -13.84 -4.72
CA THR A 75 14.60 -13.50 -3.31
C THR A 75 15.98 -12.91 -3.01
N GLY A 76 16.17 -12.36 -1.81
CA GLY A 76 17.46 -11.88 -1.35
C GLY A 76 17.99 -10.69 -2.14
N GLY A 77 19.32 -10.59 -2.26
CA GLY A 77 19.98 -9.48 -2.94
C GLY A 77 19.60 -9.32 -4.40
N GLU A 78 19.41 -10.45 -5.12
CA GLU A 78 18.98 -10.44 -6.52
C GLU A 78 17.61 -9.78 -6.69
N TRP A 79 16.70 -10.05 -5.75
CA TRP A 79 15.38 -9.41 -5.74
C TRP A 79 15.47 -7.91 -5.53
N ILE A 80 16.20 -7.47 -4.51
CA ILE A 80 16.39 -6.06 -4.21
C ILE A 80 17.04 -5.33 -5.40
N ASP A 81 18.03 -5.95 -6.04
CA ASP A 81 18.69 -5.41 -7.24
C ASP A 81 17.72 -5.32 -8.43
N ALA A 82 16.90 -6.35 -8.65
CA ALA A 82 15.89 -6.34 -9.70
C ALA A 82 14.88 -5.20 -9.52
N VAL A 83 14.39 -4.98 -8.29
CA VAL A 83 13.49 -3.87 -7.97
C VAL A 83 14.21 -2.52 -8.14
N ARG A 84 15.46 -2.40 -7.68
CA ARG A 84 16.24 -1.17 -7.80
C ARG A 84 16.48 -0.76 -9.25
N GLN A 85 16.69 -1.72 -10.16
CA GLN A 85 16.82 -1.47 -11.60
C GLN A 85 15.52 -0.92 -12.24
N ARG A 86 14.37 -1.09 -11.59
CA ARG A 86 13.06 -0.54 -12.01
C ARG A 86 12.75 0.81 -11.36
N ALA A 87 13.64 1.34 -10.53
CA ALA A 87 13.44 2.64 -9.91
C ALA A 87 13.47 3.76 -10.97
N GLY A 88 12.47 4.63 -10.94
CA GLY A 88 12.34 5.76 -11.86
C GLY A 88 13.22 6.96 -11.52
N SER A 89 13.94 6.92 -10.38
CA SER A 89 14.82 7.99 -9.91
C SER A 89 15.85 7.47 -8.91
N ASP A 90 16.94 8.23 -8.73
CA ASP A 90 17.95 7.94 -7.72
C ASP A 90 17.40 7.96 -6.29
N LEU A 91 16.41 8.85 -6.02
CA LEU A 91 15.71 8.88 -4.74
C LEU A 91 14.99 7.55 -4.48
N THR A 92 14.27 7.04 -5.46
CA THR A 92 13.54 5.77 -5.35
C THR A 92 14.53 4.60 -5.19
N ALA A 93 15.61 4.58 -5.96
CA ALA A 93 16.66 3.57 -5.82
C ALA A 93 17.30 3.58 -4.42
N GLY A 94 17.55 4.77 -3.87
CA GLY A 94 18.05 4.96 -2.51
C GLY A 94 17.08 4.44 -1.44
N LEU A 95 15.77 4.72 -1.59
CA LEU A 95 14.73 4.20 -0.71
C LEU A 95 14.64 2.68 -0.74
N ILE A 96 14.71 2.06 -1.93
CA ILE A 96 14.70 0.62 -2.09
C ILE A 96 15.89 0.00 -1.35
N SER A 97 17.07 0.57 -1.51
CA SER A 97 18.28 0.09 -0.82
C SER A 97 18.17 0.22 0.70
N GLU A 98 17.64 1.35 1.20
CA GLU A 98 17.42 1.57 2.63
C GLU A 98 16.42 0.58 3.22
N LEU A 99 15.24 0.46 2.60
CA LEU A 99 14.18 -0.43 3.07
C LEU A 99 14.58 -1.92 2.95
N GLY A 100 15.42 -2.25 1.99
CA GLY A 100 15.92 -3.61 1.78
C GLY A 100 16.89 -4.10 2.86
N VAL A 101 17.51 -3.19 3.64
CA VAL A 101 18.50 -3.52 4.68
C VAL A 101 18.09 -3.10 6.09
N GLU A 102 17.06 -2.25 6.22
CA GLU A 102 16.57 -1.82 7.52
C GLU A 102 15.91 -2.98 8.27
N ALA A 103 16.40 -3.31 9.45
CA ALA A 103 15.92 -4.45 10.21
C ALA A 103 14.41 -4.37 10.52
N VAL A 104 13.73 -5.48 10.34
CA VAL A 104 12.38 -5.69 10.89
C VAL A 104 12.56 -6.13 12.35
N GLN A 105 12.02 -5.33 13.29
CA GLN A 105 12.24 -5.48 14.73
C GLN A 105 11.30 -6.54 15.34
N VAL A 106 11.34 -7.78 14.81
CA VAL A 106 10.49 -8.89 15.23
C VAL A 106 11.27 -10.19 15.19
N ASP A 107 11.01 -11.08 16.14
CA ASP A 107 11.58 -12.42 16.19
C ASP A 107 11.13 -13.26 14.98
N ASP A 108 11.98 -14.13 14.47
CA ASP A 108 11.71 -14.96 13.28
C ASP A 108 10.42 -15.79 13.41
N GLU A 109 10.13 -16.31 14.59
CA GLU A 109 8.90 -17.09 14.85
C GLU A 109 7.61 -16.26 14.69
N LYS A 110 7.69 -14.96 14.96
CA LYS A 110 6.55 -14.04 14.88
C LYS A 110 6.46 -13.33 13.53
N LEU A 111 7.51 -13.42 12.72
CA LEU A 111 7.64 -12.67 11.48
C LEU A 111 6.48 -12.89 10.47
N PRO A 112 6.01 -14.12 10.22
CA PRO A 112 4.88 -14.32 9.30
C PRO A 112 3.60 -13.62 9.78
N ARG A 113 3.32 -13.68 11.08
CA ARG A 113 2.16 -13.04 11.69
C ARG A 113 2.28 -11.52 11.68
N TYR A 114 3.46 -10.99 11.99
CA TYR A 114 3.75 -9.57 11.92
C TYR A 114 3.51 -9.02 10.50
N ILE A 115 4.05 -9.68 9.48
CA ILE A 115 3.88 -9.27 8.08
C ILE A 115 2.39 -9.29 7.70
N ALA A 116 1.65 -10.34 8.07
CA ALA A 116 0.21 -10.41 7.82
C ALA A 116 -0.55 -9.27 8.49
N GLY A 117 -0.23 -8.92 9.73
CA GLY A 117 -0.82 -7.81 10.48
C GLY A 117 -0.53 -6.45 9.84
N VAL A 118 0.72 -6.21 9.44
CA VAL A 118 1.13 -4.97 8.73
C VAL A 118 0.36 -4.81 7.41
N LEU A 119 0.25 -5.87 6.62
CA LEU A 119 -0.47 -5.84 5.35
C LEU A 119 -1.97 -5.62 5.56
N ALA A 120 -2.57 -6.30 6.56
CA ALA A 120 -3.96 -6.10 6.92
C ALA A 120 -4.22 -4.65 7.37
N ARG A 121 -3.31 -4.05 8.15
CA ARG A 121 -3.40 -2.65 8.56
C ARG A 121 -3.36 -1.69 7.38
N LEU A 122 -2.48 -1.92 6.41
CA LEU A 122 -2.41 -1.07 5.21
C LEU A 122 -3.67 -1.21 4.36
N GLN A 123 -4.19 -2.44 4.19
CA GLN A 123 -5.45 -2.69 3.49
C GLN A 123 -6.64 -2.02 4.19
N GLU A 124 -6.70 -2.08 5.52
CA GLU A 124 -7.74 -1.44 6.33
C GLU A 124 -7.78 0.08 6.11
N VAL A 125 -6.62 0.74 6.18
CA VAL A 125 -6.50 2.18 5.94
C VAL A 125 -6.94 2.55 4.52
N TRP A 126 -6.54 1.77 3.53
CA TRP A 126 -6.97 1.94 2.15
C TRP A 126 -8.48 1.77 2.00
N MET A 127 -9.05 0.69 2.56
CA MET A 127 -10.48 0.42 2.52
C MET A 127 -11.28 1.54 3.19
N GLY A 128 -10.79 2.10 4.29
CA GLY A 128 -11.41 3.25 4.95
C GLY A 128 -11.55 4.47 4.04
N ARG A 129 -10.54 4.74 3.20
CA ARG A 129 -10.60 5.83 2.20
C ARG A 129 -11.64 5.53 1.11
N GLN A 130 -11.66 4.32 0.58
CA GLN A 130 -12.64 3.91 -0.43
C GLN A 130 -14.07 4.00 0.11
N ILE A 131 -14.31 3.58 1.34
CA ILE A 131 -15.60 3.71 2.02
C ILE A 131 -16.03 5.18 2.13
N ALA A 132 -15.12 6.08 2.49
CA ALA A 132 -15.40 7.50 2.58
C ALA A 132 -15.79 8.10 1.21
N GLU A 133 -15.15 7.68 0.13
CA GLU A 133 -15.48 8.09 -1.24
C GLU A 133 -16.87 7.59 -1.66
N VAL A 134 -17.19 6.32 -1.39
CA VAL A 134 -18.50 5.74 -1.68
C VAL A 134 -19.61 6.45 -0.88
N LYS A 135 -19.40 6.69 0.42
CA LYS A 135 -20.34 7.46 1.25
C LYS A 135 -20.57 8.87 0.70
N SER A 136 -19.51 9.55 0.30
CA SER A 136 -19.60 10.87 -0.32
C SER A 136 -20.38 10.85 -1.65
N LYS A 137 -20.20 9.79 -2.46
CA LYS A 137 -20.97 9.62 -3.70
C LYS A 137 -22.45 9.40 -3.40
N LEU A 138 -22.79 8.49 -2.48
CA LEU A 138 -24.17 8.21 -2.06
C LEU A 138 -24.91 9.46 -1.54
N GLN A 139 -24.21 10.32 -0.78
CA GLN A 139 -24.79 11.57 -0.26
C GLN A 139 -25.19 12.56 -1.37
N ARG A 140 -24.58 12.47 -2.54
CA ARG A 140 -24.87 13.34 -3.70
C ARG A 140 -25.88 12.72 -4.68
N MET A 141 -26.24 11.46 -4.50
CA MET A 141 -27.20 10.75 -5.36
C MET A 141 -28.63 10.96 -4.87
N SER A 142 -29.58 10.96 -5.82
CA SER A 142 -31.02 10.92 -5.54
C SER A 142 -31.49 9.47 -5.54
N PRO A 143 -31.95 8.92 -4.41
CA PRO A 143 -32.47 7.55 -4.36
C PRO A 143 -33.70 7.33 -5.26
N ILE A 144 -34.42 8.42 -5.55
CA ILE A 144 -35.65 8.36 -6.38
C ILE A 144 -35.32 8.33 -7.87
N GLU A 145 -34.36 9.16 -8.29
CA GLU A 145 -34.00 9.31 -9.71
C GLU A 145 -32.98 8.24 -10.17
N GLN A 146 -32.13 7.77 -9.24
CA GLN A 146 -31.02 6.85 -9.50
C GLN A 146 -31.13 5.58 -8.66
N GLY A 147 -32.35 5.08 -8.43
CA GLY A 147 -32.65 4.05 -7.45
C GLY A 147 -31.81 2.78 -7.60
N ASP A 148 -31.67 2.24 -8.82
CA ASP A 148 -30.91 1.00 -9.05
C ASP A 148 -29.41 1.20 -8.78
N GLU A 149 -28.82 2.31 -9.26
CA GLU A 149 -27.42 2.63 -9.01
C GLU A 149 -27.16 2.90 -7.52
N TYR A 150 -28.09 3.61 -6.86
CA TYR A 150 -28.00 3.89 -5.42
C TYR A 150 -28.00 2.60 -4.59
N HIS A 151 -28.93 1.66 -4.88
CA HIS A 151 -29.02 0.38 -4.16
C HIS A 151 -27.79 -0.51 -4.41
N ALA A 152 -27.28 -0.56 -5.65
CA ALA A 152 -26.06 -1.30 -5.96
C ALA A 152 -24.88 -0.76 -5.18
N LEU A 153 -24.65 0.57 -5.20
CA LEU A 153 -23.55 1.21 -4.48
C LEU A 153 -23.70 1.09 -2.96
N PHE A 154 -24.92 1.09 -2.44
CA PHE A 154 -25.18 0.84 -1.01
C PHE A 154 -24.84 -0.62 -0.63
N GLY A 155 -25.15 -1.58 -1.49
CA GLY A 155 -24.74 -2.98 -1.32
C GLY A 155 -23.22 -3.13 -1.28
N ASP A 156 -22.49 -2.47 -2.18
CA ASP A 156 -21.04 -2.43 -2.19
C ASP A 156 -20.48 -1.83 -0.90
N LEU A 157 -21.08 -0.73 -0.40
CA LEU A 157 -20.69 -0.11 0.86
C LEU A 157 -20.80 -1.09 2.04
N VAL A 158 -21.89 -1.85 2.13
CA VAL A 158 -22.07 -2.85 3.20
C VAL A 158 -20.99 -3.94 3.13
N ALA A 159 -20.69 -4.43 1.92
CA ALA A 159 -19.63 -5.42 1.73
C ALA A 159 -18.24 -4.87 2.11
N MET A 160 -17.94 -3.63 1.72
CA MET A 160 -16.68 -2.95 2.05
C MET A 160 -16.52 -2.74 3.56
N GLU A 161 -17.58 -2.34 4.27
CA GLU A 161 -17.56 -2.19 5.75
C GLU A 161 -17.36 -3.54 6.45
N ALA A 162 -17.96 -4.61 5.96
CA ALA A 162 -17.76 -5.96 6.50
C ALA A 162 -16.30 -6.43 6.29
N TYR A 163 -15.76 -6.21 5.10
CA TYR A 163 -14.36 -6.55 4.79
C TYR A 163 -13.38 -5.72 5.64
N ARG A 164 -13.60 -4.42 5.78
CA ARG A 164 -12.79 -3.56 6.63
C ARG A 164 -12.76 -4.06 8.08
N ARG A 165 -13.89 -4.53 8.60
CA ARG A 165 -13.96 -5.10 9.96
C ARG A 165 -13.09 -6.35 10.10
N SER A 166 -13.11 -7.24 9.11
CA SER A 166 -12.23 -8.44 9.13
C SER A 166 -10.74 -8.07 9.09
N LEU A 167 -10.37 -7.01 8.35
CA LEU A 167 -8.99 -6.50 8.32
C LEU A 167 -8.56 -5.91 9.67
N LEU A 168 -9.46 -5.21 10.36
CA LEU A 168 -9.20 -4.70 11.72
C LEU A 168 -8.95 -5.84 12.70
N GLU A 169 -9.74 -6.91 12.63
CA GLU A 169 -9.56 -8.10 13.47
C GLU A 169 -8.21 -8.79 13.19
N GLN A 170 -7.81 -8.89 11.93
CA GLN A 170 -6.49 -9.44 11.55
C GLN A 170 -5.34 -8.56 12.04
N ALA A 171 -5.47 -7.24 11.90
CA ALA A 171 -4.44 -6.29 12.34
C ALA A 171 -4.32 -6.23 13.87
N SER A 172 -5.45 -6.41 14.61
CA SER A 172 -5.51 -6.35 16.08
C SER A 172 -5.13 -7.68 16.73
N GLY A 173 -5.16 -8.78 16.01
CA GLY A 173 -4.75 -10.11 16.51
C GLY A 173 -3.29 -10.18 16.98
N ASP A 174 -2.48 -9.15 16.68
CA ASP A 174 -1.11 -9.01 17.16
C ASP A 174 -1.01 -8.37 18.56
N ASP A 175 -2.01 -7.57 18.99
CA ASP A 175 -2.00 -6.88 20.29
C ASP A 175 -2.42 -7.76 21.48
N LEU A 176 -2.99 -8.96 21.21
CA LEU A 176 -3.54 -9.83 22.28
C LEU A 176 -2.56 -10.88 22.81
N THR A 177 -1.28 -10.82 22.44
CA THR A 177 -0.26 -11.78 22.92
C THR A 177 1.01 -11.07 23.39
N MET A 178 0.87 -10.05 24.24
CA MET A 178 1.96 -9.61 25.13
C MET A 178 1.71 -10.10 26.55
#